data_8bb0e690a082746be6ee0865751c1dc1
#
_entry.id   8bb0e690a082746be6ee0865751c1dc1
#
_cell.length_a   1.000
_cell.length_b   1.000
_cell.length_c   1.000
_cell.angle_alpha   90.00
_cell.angle_beta   90.00
_cell.angle_gamma   90.00
#
_symmetry.space_group_name_H-M   'P 1'
#
loop_
_entity.id
_entity.type
_entity.pdbx_description
1 polymer ?
#
loop_
_entity_poly.entity_id
_entity_poly.type
_entity_poly.pdbx_seq_one_letter_code
_entity_poly.pdbx_strand_id
1 'polypeptide(L)'
;ELNIINALSGGSFTAAYYALYGDRIFDDFETRFLRKNWESELRARIFRSPINWFRMWSPFFGRAHIFSELLDEALFDGHTFGDLMAQPRRPMIFIHASDMASLSRFEFNQRQFDLICSDLNQLPLSVATAASSALPLLLSPISMTNYAGQCGYMLPLQLQELRKTSWGRLRATQLRAYLDAKKRPYIYLLDGGLSDNIGMREVLENTSFYGDIESTFVSLGAKQIRKLVYLMVSAETSPDPDQYILNEIPGLMRVSRALIDIPINRYSTDTVEFMKQSVEQWRAQLLQRPQGVESAFTSDADIYIINVSFTEMEDLQEQARLMNIPTNLALNGEQVDHLLQAGAQLLRNDKEFQRLMRDLAEEAAVHPSP
;
A
#
# COMPACT_ATOMS: atom_id res chain seq x y z
N GLU A 1 6.60 -2.90 18.00
CA GLU A 1 7.47 -3.02 16.81
C GLU A 1 6.62 -3.44 15.61
N LEU A 2 6.73 -2.72 14.47
CA LEU A 2 6.03 -3.08 13.23
C LEU A 2 6.78 -4.22 12.53
N ASN A 3 6.05 -5.29 12.18
CA ASN A 3 6.64 -6.45 11.50
C ASN A 3 6.46 -6.37 9.98
N ILE A 4 5.26 -5.94 9.53
CA ILE A 4 4.90 -5.85 8.11
C ILE A 4 4.23 -4.50 7.86
N ILE A 5 4.58 -3.86 6.76
CA ILE A 5 3.91 -2.66 6.25
C ILE A 5 3.48 -2.91 4.82
N ASN A 6 2.17 -2.95 4.58
CA ASN A 6 1.60 -2.87 3.24
C ASN A 6 1.37 -1.40 2.89
N ALA A 7 1.93 -0.94 1.81
CA ALA A 7 1.90 0.46 1.45
C ALA A 7 1.59 0.68 -0.03
N LEU A 8 0.85 1.74 -0.28
CA LEU A 8 0.48 2.16 -1.62
C LEU A 8 0.33 3.68 -1.69
N SER A 9 0.40 4.23 -2.90
CA SER A 9 0.27 5.66 -3.13
C SER A 9 1.16 6.49 -2.19
N GLY A 10 0.64 7.55 -1.57
CA GLY A 10 1.37 8.38 -0.61
C GLY A 10 1.97 7.62 0.59
N GLY A 11 1.30 6.54 1.05
CA GLY A 11 1.81 5.69 2.13
C GLY A 11 3.12 4.97 1.79
N SER A 12 3.39 4.74 0.49
CA SER A 12 4.61 4.08 0.05
C SER A 12 5.89 4.87 0.36
N PHE A 13 5.82 6.20 0.33
CA PHE A 13 6.97 7.06 0.70
C PHE A 13 7.33 6.90 2.16
N THR A 14 6.32 6.98 3.04
CA THR A 14 6.48 6.82 4.48
C THR A 14 7.02 5.42 4.83
N ALA A 15 6.44 4.38 4.23
CA ALA A 15 6.83 2.99 4.47
C ALA A 15 8.28 2.72 4.04
N ALA A 16 8.65 3.13 2.82
CA ALA A 16 10.00 2.94 2.30
C ALA A 16 11.04 3.73 3.12
N TYR A 17 10.72 4.98 3.48
CA TYR A 17 11.60 5.81 4.30
C TYR A 17 11.81 5.22 5.70
N TYR A 18 10.72 4.81 6.36
CA TYR A 18 10.82 4.19 7.69
C TYR A 18 11.59 2.86 7.65
N ALA A 19 11.33 2.02 6.67
CA ALA A 19 12.03 0.75 6.56
C ALA A 19 13.54 0.92 6.26
N LEU A 20 13.93 1.99 5.57
CA LEU A 20 15.32 2.30 5.24
C LEU A 20 16.07 2.98 6.40
N TYR A 21 15.44 3.93 7.07
CA TYR A 21 16.09 4.83 8.01
C TYR A 21 15.58 4.69 9.46
N GLY A 22 14.55 3.87 9.72
CA GLY A 22 13.99 3.68 11.06
C GLY A 22 13.47 4.97 11.68
N ASP A 23 13.81 5.19 12.95
CA ASP A 23 13.30 6.30 13.76
C ASP A 23 13.71 7.69 13.26
N ARG A 24 14.67 7.78 12.35
CA ARG A 24 15.03 9.04 11.68
C ARG A 24 13.84 9.67 10.94
N ILE A 25 12.80 8.90 10.61
CA ILE A 25 11.57 9.42 10.02
C ILE A 25 10.93 10.52 10.88
N PHE A 26 11.05 10.44 12.21
CA PHE A 26 10.51 11.43 13.13
C PHE A 26 11.33 12.72 13.19
N ASP A 27 12.58 12.70 12.72
CA ASP A 27 13.48 13.85 12.77
C ASP A 27 13.40 14.72 11.51
N ASP A 28 13.35 14.12 10.32
CA ASP A 28 13.57 14.85 9.08
C ASP A 28 12.56 14.61 7.95
N PHE A 29 11.73 13.56 8.00
CA PHE A 29 10.80 13.23 6.92
C PHE A 29 9.77 14.34 6.66
N GLU A 30 9.31 15.00 7.73
CA GLU A 30 8.37 16.12 7.61
C GLU A 30 8.95 17.25 6.75
N THR A 31 10.19 17.64 7.01
CA THR A 31 10.86 18.71 6.27
C THR A 31 11.38 18.28 4.91
N ARG A 32 11.82 17.04 4.80
CA ARG A 32 12.32 16.47 3.52
C ARG A 32 11.21 16.16 2.54
N PHE A 33 10.01 15.83 3.02
CA PHE A 33 8.93 15.36 2.18
C PHE A 33 7.60 16.09 2.39
N LEU A 34 6.99 16.04 3.58
CA LEU A 34 5.60 16.47 3.78
C LEU A 34 5.38 17.97 3.53
N ARG A 35 6.36 18.82 3.85
CA ARG A 35 6.28 20.28 3.68
C ARG A 35 6.79 20.78 2.32
N LYS A 36 7.20 19.88 1.42
CA LYS A 36 7.67 20.27 0.08
C LYS A 36 6.54 20.38 -0.91
N ASN A 37 6.64 21.36 -1.81
CA ASN A 37 5.75 21.49 -2.97
C ASN A 37 6.32 20.70 -4.16
N TRP A 38 6.03 19.40 -4.19
CA TRP A 38 6.52 18.49 -5.23
C TRP A 38 5.97 18.80 -6.61
N GLU A 39 4.77 19.38 -6.72
CA GLU A 39 4.24 19.84 -8.02
C GLU A 39 5.11 20.93 -8.64
N SER A 40 5.51 21.92 -7.83
CA SER A 40 6.39 22.99 -8.26
C SER A 40 7.76 22.47 -8.66
N GLU A 41 8.33 21.56 -7.88
CA GLU A 41 9.62 20.94 -8.18
C GLU A 41 9.57 20.10 -9.46
N LEU A 42 8.53 19.29 -9.64
CA LEU A 42 8.31 18.49 -10.85
C LEU A 42 8.15 19.39 -12.08
N ARG A 43 7.33 20.43 -12.00
CA ARG A 43 7.17 21.42 -13.09
C ARG A 43 8.51 22.09 -13.41
N ALA A 44 9.24 22.52 -12.39
CA ALA A 44 10.54 23.16 -12.59
C ALA A 44 11.54 22.19 -13.27
N ARG A 45 11.59 20.93 -12.85
CA ARG A 45 12.47 19.90 -13.44
C ARG A 45 12.10 19.61 -14.90
N ILE A 46 10.82 19.60 -15.24
CA ILE A 46 10.33 19.41 -16.61
C ILE A 46 10.69 20.62 -17.47
N PHE A 47 10.30 21.83 -17.05
CA PHE A 47 10.39 23.01 -17.93
C PHE A 47 11.79 23.63 -18.01
N ARG A 48 12.63 23.47 -16.98
CA ARG A 48 14.00 24.02 -16.97
C ARG A 48 15.05 23.12 -17.65
N SER A 49 14.70 21.87 -17.95
CA SER A 49 15.64 20.90 -18.54
C SER A 49 15.25 20.55 -19.97
N PRO A 50 15.96 21.09 -21.00
CA PRO A 50 15.76 20.65 -22.37
C PRO A 50 15.98 19.15 -22.58
N ILE A 51 16.86 18.53 -21.79
CA ILE A 51 17.11 17.09 -21.81
C ILE A 51 15.83 16.32 -21.46
N ASN A 52 15.08 16.77 -20.47
CA ASN A 52 13.83 16.10 -20.07
C ASN A 52 12.74 16.22 -21.14
N TRP A 53 12.75 17.29 -21.95
CA TRP A 53 11.85 17.40 -23.10
C TRP A 53 12.13 16.31 -24.14
N PHE A 54 13.40 16.05 -24.45
CA PHE A 54 13.78 14.96 -25.35
C PHE A 54 13.45 13.58 -24.75
N ARG A 55 13.70 13.39 -23.46
CA ARG A 55 13.38 12.13 -22.78
C ARG A 55 11.87 11.84 -22.79
N MET A 56 11.03 12.87 -22.61
CA MET A 56 9.57 12.73 -22.66
C MET A 56 8.98 12.49 -24.05
N TRP A 57 9.77 12.63 -25.13
CA TRP A 57 9.38 12.16 -26.47
C TRP A 57 9.46 10.63 -26.58
N SER A 58 10.18 9.98 -25.70
CA SER A 58 10.18 8.52 -25.61
C SER A 58 8.80 8.02 -25.14
N PRO A 59 8.21 7.02 -25.79
CA PRO A 59 6.95 6.43 -25.35
C PRO A 59 7.07 5.69 -24.00
N PHE A 60 8.30 5.50 -23.49
CA PHE A 60 8.58 4.78 -22.25
C PHE A 60 9.01 5.68 -21.10
N PHE A 61 9.03 6.99 -21.29
CA PHE A 61 9.47 7.95 -20.28
C PHE A 61 8.44 9.07 -20.11
N GLY A 62 8.06 9.35 -18.89
CA GLY A 62 7.06 10.36 -18.60
C GLY A 62 7.25 11.03 -17.24
N ARG A 63 6.26 11.82 -16.82
CA ARG A 63 6.31 12.62 -15.58
C ARG A 63 6.61 11.80 -14.33
N ALA A 64 6.11 10.58 -14.21
CA ALA A 64 6.38 9.74 -13.07
C ALA A 64 7.84 9.29 -12.99
N HIS A 65 8.53 9.13 -14.13
CA HIS A 65 9.97 8.84 -14.13
C HIS A 65 10.79 10.02 -13.63
N ILE A 66 10.41 11.25 -14.01
CA ILE A 66 11.06 12.46 -13.49
C ILE A 66 10.77 12.62 -11.99
N PHE A 67 9.55 12.28 -11.56
CA PHE A 67 9.19 12.30 -10.15
C PHE A 67 9.98 11.26 -9.35
N SER A 68 10.20 10.05 -9.91
CA SER A 68 11.08 9.05 -9.30
C SER A 68 12.50 9.58 -9.07
N GLU A 69 13.08 10.29 -10.05
CA GLU A 69 14.40 10.92 -9.89
C GLU A 69 14.43 11.98 -8.77
N LEU A 70 13.37 12.79 -8.67
CA LEU A 70 13.24 13.77 -7.58
C LEU A 70 13.11 13.10 -6.20
N LEU A 71 12.36 12.01 -6.11
CA LEU A 71 12.23 11.23 -4.88
C LEU A 71 13.56 10.58 -4.49
N ASP A 72 14.30 10.09 -5.47
CA ASP A 72 15.60 9.50 -5.24
C ASP A 72 16.58 10.51 -4.62
N GLU A 73 16.71 11.67 -5.25
CA GLU A 73 17.56 12.76 -4.76
C GLU A 73 17.16 13.28 -3.38
N ALA A 74 15.86 13.28 -3.07
CA ALA A 74 15.35 13.89 -1.83
C ALA A 74 15.21 12.90 -0.67
N LEU A 75 14.89 11.64 -0.93
CA LEU A 75 14.50 10.68 0.10
C LEU A 75 15.37 9.42 0.13
N PHE A 76 15.77 8.89 -1.04
CA PHE A 76 16.30 7.55 -1.09
C PHE A 76 17.79 7.45 -1.41
N ASP A 77 18.43 8.53 -1.86
CA ASP A 77 19.88 8.62 -2.06
C ASP A 77 20.45 7.43 -2.90
N GLY A 78 19.72 6.98 -3.92
CA GLY A 78 20.10 5.85 -4.79
C GLY A 78 19.84 4.45 -4.20
N HIS A 79 19.23 4.35 -3.01
CA HIS A 79 18.98 3.05 -2.38
C HIS A 79 17.97 2.20 -3.13
N THR A 80 18.27 0.91 -3.19
CA THR A 80 17.50 -0.15 -3.84
C THR A 80 16.78 -1.03 -2.83
N PHE A 81 15.95 -1.95 -3.32
CA PHE A 81 15.40 -3.01 -2.46
C PHE A 81 16.50 -3.90 -1.88
N GLY A 82 17.62 -4.11 -2.58
CA GLY A 82 18.76 -4.86 -2.06
C GLY A 82 19.38 -4.21 -0.83
N ASP A 83 19.54 -2.86 -0.85
CA ASP A 83 20.02 -2.11 0.32
C ASP A 83 19.03 -2.18 1.47
N LEU A 84 17.74 -2.11 1.17
CA LEU A 84 16.70 -2.28 2.17
C LEU A 84 16.75 -3.67 2.80
N MET A 85 16.92 -4.73 1.99
CA MET A 85 17.01 -6.10 2.49
C MET A 85 18.24 -6.34 3.39
N ALA A 86 19.28 -5.54 3.25
CA ALA A 86 20.48 -5.60 4.08
C ALA A 86 20.31 -4.96 5.49
N GLN A 87 19.22 -4.21 5.73
CA GLN A 87 18.98 -3.57 7.03
C GLN A 87 18.61 -4.62 8.11
N PRO A 88 19.29 -4.64 9.27
CA PRO A 88 19.18 -5.74 10.24
C PRO A 88 17.85 -5.76 11.04
N ARG A 89 17.21 -4.62 11.22
CA ARG A 89 15.98 -4.47 12.02
C ARG A 89 15.00 -3.56 11.32
N ARG A 90 14.29 -4.08 10.35
CA ARG A 90 13.28 -3.35 9.58
C ARG A 90 11.99 -4.14 9.49
N PRO A 91 10.86 -3.48 9.34
CA PRO A 91 9.65 -4.19 8.94
C PRO A 91 9.82 -4.74 7.51
N MET A 92 9.14 -5.84 7.23
CA MET A 92 8.95 -6.27 5.85
C MET A 92 7.99 -5.29 5.18
N ILE A 93 8.38 -4.71 4.04
CA ILE A 93 7.49 -3.81 3.31
C ILE A 93 7.03 -4.43 2.00
N PHE A 94 5.74 -4.23 1.72
CA PHE A 94 5.12 -4.54 0.44
C PHE A 94 4.59 -3.24 -0.16
N ILE A 95 5.20 -2.79 -1.25
CA ILE A 95 4.72 -1.66 -2.04
C ILE A 95 3.87 -2.22 -3.17
N HIS A 96 2.70 -1.60 -3.41
CA HIS A 96 1.76 -2.03 -4.44
C HIS A 96 1.52 -0.93 -5.46
N ALA A 97 1.38 -1.34 -6.72
CA ALA A 97 0.91 -0.51 -7.82
C ALA A 97 -0.25 -1.22 -8.54
N SER A 98 -0.94 -0.52 -9.43
CA SER A 98 -1.97 -1.09 -10.29
C SER A 98 -1.45 -1.28 -11.70
N ASP A 99 -1.54 -2.49 -12.21
CA ASP A 99 -1.15 -2.80 -13.58
C ASP A 99 -2.33 -2.59 -14.54
N MET A 100 -2.14 -1.67 -15.48
CA MET A 100 -3.17 -1.27 -16.44
C MET A 100 -3.66 -2.41 -17.34
N ALA A 101 -2.79 -3.36 -17.68
CA ALA A 101 -3.12 -4.42 -18.64
C ALA A 101 -3.82 -5.63 -18.01
N SER A 102 -3.39 -6.00 -16.79
CA SER A 102 -4.01 -7.10 -16.05
C SER A 102 -5.17 -6.64 -15.18
N LEU A 103 -5.38 -5.33 -15.04
CA LEU A 103 -6.40 -4.72 -14.17
C LEU A 103 -6.29 -5.28 -12.74
N SER A 104 -5.06 -5.41 -12.25
CA SER A 104 -4.77 -6.05 -10.98
C SER A 104 -3.66 -5.36 -10.21
N ARG A 105 -3.57 -5.71 -8.93
CA ARG A 105 -2.47 -5.31 -8.08
C ARG A 105 -1.15 -5.91 -8.61
N PHE A 106 -0.14 -5.07 -8.73
CA PHE A 106 1.25 -5.42 -8.96
C PHE A 106 2.03 -5.22 -7.65
N GLU A 107 2.70 -6.23 -7.20
CA GLU A 107 3.41 -6.24 -5.93
C GLU A 107 4.92 -6.12 -6.17
N PHE A 108 5.57 -5.16 -5.54
CA PHE A 108 7.03 -5.07 -5.56
C PHE A 108 7.63 -6.06 -4.58
N ASN A 109 7.57 -7.35 -4.96
CA ASN A 109 8.20 -8.45 -4.25
C ASN A 109 8.91 -9.38 -5.25
N GLN A 110 9.85 -10.21 -4.76
CA GLN A 110 10.64 -11.07 -5.65
C GLN A 110 9.77 -12.09 -6.40
N ARG A 111 8.70 -12.60 -5.80
CA ARG A 111 7.79 -13.54 -6.47
C ARG A 111 7.13 -12.94 -7.72
N GLN A 112 6.77 -11.67 -7.68
CA GLN A 112 6.23 -10.95 -8.83
C GLN A 112 7.32 -10.68 -9.86
N PHE A 113 8.54 -10.36 -9.42
CA PHE A 113 9.69 -10.10 -10.29
C PHE A 113 10.20 -11.38 -10.96
N ASP A 114 10.10 -12.52 -10.32
CA ASP A 114 10.43 -13.83 -10.94
C ASP A 114 9.56 -14.11 -12.17
N LEU A 115 8.27 -13.73 -12.16
CA LEU A 115 7.37 -13.89 -13.31
C LEU A 115 7.87 -13.16 -14.56
N ILE A 116 8.54 -12.05 -14.37
CA ILE A 116 9.05 -11.18 -15.43
C ILE A 116 10.57 -11.31 -15.61
N CYS A 117 11.16 -12.34 -15.01
CA CYS A 117 12.60 -12.60 -15.06
C CYS A 117 13.46 -11.39 -14.68
N SER A 118 13.12 -10.70 -13.61
CA SER A 118 13.81 -9.51 -13.12
C SER A 118 14.24 -9.70 -11.64
N ASP A 119 15.25 -8.96 -11.23
CA ASP A 119 15.75 -8.97 -9.86
C ASP A 119 15.27 -7.73 -9.11
N LEU A 120 14.40 -7.93 -8.11
CA LEU A 120 13.89 -6.85 -7.27
C LEU A 120 15.00 -6.10 -6.53
N ASN A 121 16.08 -6.79 -6.14
CA ASN A 121 17.17 -6.17 -5.39
C ASN A 121 17.84 -5.02 -6.15
N GLN A 122 17.76 -5.02 -7.49
CA GLN A 122 18.34 -3.98 -8.34
C GLN A 122 17.39 -2.78 -8.54
N LEU A 123 16.13 -2.89 -8.11
CA LEU A 123 15.15 -1.83 -8.32
C LEU A 123 15.34 -0.71 -7.29
N PRO A 124 15.50 0.56 -7.73
CA PRO A 124 15.49 1.70 -6.83
C PRO A 124 14.14 1.83 -6.08
N LEU A 125 14.19 2.16 -4.80
CA LEU A 125 12.98 2.40 -4.00
C LEU A 125 12.14 3.55 -4.56
N SER A 126 12.81 4.55 -5.13
CA SER A 126 12.18 5.70 -5.80
C SER A 126 11.29 5.29 -6.97
N VAL A 127 11.67 4.26 -7.74
CA VAL A 127 10.85 3.76 -8.87
C VAL A 127 9.58 3.08 -8.37
N ALA A 128 9.69 2.24 -7.35
CA ALA A 128 8.53 1.54 -6.79
C ALA A 128 7.53 2.52 -6.15
N THR A 129 8.02 3.49 -5.37
CA THR A 129 7.19 4.51 -4.72
C THR A 129 6.55 5.46 -5.73
N ALA A 130 7.29 5.87 -6.77
CA ALA A 130 6.72 6.66 -7.87
C ALA A 130 5.66 5.89 -8.68
N ALA A 131 5.86 4.59 -8.93
CA ALA A 131 4.87 3.75 -9.59
C ALA A 131 3.60 3.59 -8.73
N SER A 132 3.80 3.35 -7.42
CA SER A 132 2.73 3.21 -6.45
C SER A 132 1.85 4.47 -6.31
N SER A 133 2.44 5.65 -6.56
CA SER A 133 1.76 6.96 -6.47
C SER A 133 1.48 7.60 -7.84
N ALA A 134 1.58 6.83 -8.93
CA ALA A 134 1.34 7.32 -10.29
C ALA A 134 -0.16 7.54 -10.57
N LEU A 135 -0.77 8.50 -9.85
CA LEU A 135 -2.17 8.85 -10.00
C LEU A 135 -2.45 9.37 -11.42
N PRO A 136 -3.41 8.79 -12.14
CA PRO A 136 -3.80 9.24 -13.46
C PRO A 136 -4.14 10.74 -13.47
N LEU A 137 -3.88 11.43 -14.57
CA LEU A 137 -3.98 12.87 -14.76
C LEU A 137 -2.84 13.68 -14.11
N LEU A 138 -2.38 13.31 -12.93
CA LEU A 138 -1.26 13.98 -12.23
C LEU A 138 0.08 13.48 -12.77
N LEU A 139 0.28 12.17 -12.77
CA LEU A 139 1.49 11.51 -13.25
C LEU A 139 1.20 10.61 -14.46
N SER A 140 2.26 10.25 -15.20
CA SER A 140 2.18 9.20 -16.22
C SER A 140 2.36 7.83 -15.58
N PRO A 141 1.95 6.72 -16.23
CA PRO A 141 2.36 5.39 -15.79
C PRO A 141 3.89 5.25 -15.73
N ILE A 142 4.37 4.41 -14.82
CA ILE A 142 5.74 3.88 -14.88
C ILE A 142 5.73 2.65 -15.78
N SER A 143 6.65 2.62 -16.75
CA SER A 143 6.82 1.50 -17.66
C SER A 143 7.97 0.59 -17.21
N MET A 144 7.75 -0.72 -17.24
CA MET A 144 8.76 -1.74 -16.96
C MET A 144 8.81 -2.74 -18.11
N THR A 145 10.02 -3.21 -18.45
CA THR A 145 10.21 -4.26 -19.47
C THR A 145 9.92 -5.63 -18.87
N ASN A 146 9.21 -6.45 -19.62
CA ASN A 146 8.93 -7.84 -19.25
C ASN A 146 9.94 -8.77 -19.93
N TYR A 147 10.79 -9.43 -19.16
CA TYR A 147 11.80 -10.38 -19.62
C TYR A 147 11.37 -11.85 -19.44
N ALA A 148 10.08 -12.11 -19.24
CA ALA A 148 9.58 -13.47 -19.06
C ALA A 148 10.06 -14.43 -20.16
N GLY A 149 10.39 -15.65 -19.74
CA GLY A 149 10.95 -16.68 -20.62
C GLY A 149 12.47 -16.63 -20.78
N GLN A 150 13.18 -15.63 -20.23
CA GLN A 150 14.63 -15.53 -20.33
C GLN A 150 15.39 -16.20 -19.18
N CYS A 151 14.73 -16.45 -18.04
CA CYS A 151 15.36 -17.03 -16.83
C CYS A 151 14.89 -18.47 -16.53
N GLY A 152 14.08 -19.08 -17.38
CA GLY A 152 13.59 -20.45 -17.16
C GLY A 152 12.57 -20.58 -16.01
N TYR A 153 12.00 -19.48 -15.50
CA TYR A 153 11.00 -19.51 -14.44
C TYR A 153 9.73 -20.23 -14.89
N MET A 154 9.23 -21.11 -14.03
CA MET A 154 7.95 -21.80 -14.19
C MET A 154 7.07 -21.57 -12.98
N LEU A 155 5.78 -21.36 -13.22
CA LEU A 155 4.80 -21.23 -12.14
C LEU A 155 4.81 -22.47 -11.24
N PRO A 156 4.95 -22.31 -9.92
CA PRO A 156 4.83 -23.38 -8.97
C PRO A 156 3.51 -24.14 -9.10
N LEU A 157 3.53 -25.46 -8.91
CA LEU A 157 2.33 -26.30 -8.98
C LEU A 157 1.24 -25.88 -7.98
N GLN A 158 1.62 -25.35 -6.82
CA GLN A 158 0.70 -24.83 -5.81
C GLN A 158 -0.22 -23.74 -6.36
N LEU A 159 0.23 -22.96 -7.34
CA LEU A 159 -0.61 -21.96 -8.01
C LEU A 159 -1.73 -22.58 -8.87
N GLN A 160 -1.66 -23.87 -9.16
CA GLN A 160 -2.78 -24.58 -9.80
C GLN A 160 -3.93 -24.78 -8.82
N GLU A 161 -3.65 -24.91 -7.53
CA GLU A 161 -4.65 -25.04 -6.47
C GLU A 161 -5.42 -23.74 -6.22
N LEU A 162 -4.83 -22.57 -6.53
CA LEU A 162 -5.54 -21.27 -6.50
C LEU A 162 -6.84 -21.31 -7.31
N ARG A 163 -6.92 -22.16 -8.33
CA ARG A 163 -8.09 -22.25 -9.21
C ARG A 163 -9.35 -22.80 -8.55
N LYS A 164 -9.29 -23.31 -7.33
CA LYS A 164 -10.44 -23.83 -6.57
C LYS A 164 -11.45 -22.72 -6.22
N THR A 165 -11.00 -21.50 -5.95
CA THR A 165 -11.86 -20.34 -5.64
C THR A 165 -11.97 -19.39 -6.83
N SER A 166 -12.99 -18.51 -6.85
CA SER A 166 -13.13 -17.48 -7.89
C SER A 166 -11.98 -16.51 -7.88
N TRP A 167 -11.54 -16.07 -6.69
CA TRP A 167 -10.39 -15.19 -6.49
C TRP A 167 -9.11 -15.85 -6.97
N GLY A 168 -8.89 -17.12 -6.61
CA GLY A 168 -7.74 -17.86 -7.06
C GLY A 168 -7.70 -18.08 -8.58
N ARG A 169 -8.85 -18.31 -9.23
CA ARG A 169 -8.91 -18.39 -10.70
C ARG A 169 -8.53 -17.07 -11.36
N LEU A 170 -9.04 -15.95 -10.83
CA LEU A 170 -8.70 -14.62 -11.32
C LEU A 170 -7.19 -14.37 -11.15
N ARG A 171 -6.64 -14.58 -9.93
CA ARG A 171 -5.22 -14.38 -9.65
C ARG A 171 -4.33 -15.26 -10.54
N ALA A 172 -4.65 -16.54 -10.71
CA ALA A 172 -3.91 -17.43 -11.60
C ALA A 172 -3.91 -16.95 -13.07
N THR A 173 -5.00 -16.36 -13.52
CA THR A 173 -5.09 -15.78 -14.87
C THR A 173 -4.20 -14.54 -14.99
N GLN A 174 -4.22 -13.66 -14.01
CA GLN A 174 -3.40 -12.45 -13.94
C GLN A 174 -1.89 -12.80 -13.92
N LEU A 175 -1.47 -13.75 -13.07
CA LEU A 175 -0.07 -14.20 -13.00
C LEU A 175 0.41 -14.80 -14.32
N ARG A 176 -0.42 -15.61 -14.99
CA ARG A 176 -0.06 -16.19 -16.29
C ARG A 176 0.14 -15.14 -17.39
N ALA A 177 -0.57 -14.02 -17.31
CA ALA A 177 -0.42 -12.96 -18.30
C ALA A 177 0.99 -12.35 -18.31
N TYR A 178 1.72 -12.42 -17.21
CA TYR A 178 3.12 -11.94 -17.13
C TYR A 178 4.11 -12.87 -17.84
N LEU A 179 3.80 -14.16 -17.98
CA LEU A 179 4.73 -15.16 -18.52
C LEU A 179 4.88 -15.10 -20.05
N ASP A 180 4.04 -14.34 -20.75
CA ASP A 180 4.09 -14.19 -22.21
C ASP A 180 4.63 -12.80 -22.60
N ALA A 181 5.96 -12.64 -22.54
CA ALA A 181 6.61 -11.40 -22.91
C ALA A 181 6.42 -11.01 -24.38
N LYS A 182 6.07 -11.96 -25.26
CA LYS A 182 5.78 -11.68 -26.69
C LYS A 182 4.47 -10.93 -26.84
N LYS A 183 3.44 -11.31 -26.07
CA LYS A 183 2.15 -10.61 -26.05
C LYS A 183 2.17 -9.41 -25.15
N ARG A 184 3.05 -9.40 -24.15
CA ARG A 184 3.12 -8.38 -23.11
C ARG A 184 4.55 -7.97 -22.84
N PRO A 185 5.21 -7.26 -23.79
CA PRO A 185 6.61 -6.88 -23.65
C PRO A 185 6.86 -5.80 -22.60
N TYR A 186 5.81 -5.04 -22.24
CA TYR A 186 5.86 -3.95 -21.25
C TYR A 186 4.75 -4.08 -20.22
N ILE A 187 5.03 -3.60 -19.02
CA ILE A 187 4.11 -3.48 -17.90
C ILE A 187 3.96 -2.00 -17.59
N TYR A 188 2.74 -1.51 -17.50
CA TYR A 188 2.44 -0.11 -17.20
C TYR A 188 1.76 -0.01 -15.86
N LEU A 189 2.43 0.64 -14.90
CA LEU A 189 2.00 0.74 -13.52
C LEU A 189 1.42 2.11 -13.22
N LEU A 190 0.30 2.11 -12.55
CA LEU A 190 -0.43 3.27 -12.03
C LEU A 190 -0.52 3.19 -10.51
N ASP A 191 -1.11 4.23 -9.90
CA ASP A 191 -1.36 4.31 -8.47
C ASP A 191 -1.98 3.04 -7.90
N GLY A 192 -1.44 2.57 -6.77
CA GLY A 192 -1.87 1.34 -6.11
C GLY A 192 -3.31 1.39 -5.63
N GLY A 193 -3.81 2.57 -5.26
CA GLY A 193 -5.17 2.78 -4.78
C GLY A 193 -6.26 2.40 -5.78
N LEU A 194 -5.94 2.33 -7.09
CA LEU A 194 -6.90 1.90 -8.11
C LEU A 194 -7.28 0.42 -7.99
N SER A 195 -6.40 -0.44 -7.45
CA SER A 195 -6.64 -1.88 -7.31
C SER A 195 -6.89 -2.33 -5.87
N ASP A 196 -6.28 -1.66 -4.88
CA ASP A 196 -6.44 -1.94 -3.45
C ASP A 196 -6.00 -0.72 -2.62
N ASN A 197 -6.92 0.16 -2.27
CA ASN A 197 -6.57 1.41 -1.59
C ASN A 197 -6.24 1.26 -0.09
N ILE A 198 -6.60 0.14 0.53
CA ILE A 198 -6.32 -0.14 1.95
C ILE A 198 -5.09 -1.05 2.13
N GLY A 199 -4.69 -1.78 1.08
CA GLY A 199 -3.57 -2.73 1.15
C GLY A 199 -3.90 -4.03 1.89
N MET A 200 -5.18 -4.32 2.16
CA MET A 200 -5.61 -5.49 2.94
C MET A 200 -6.17 -6.63 2.10
N ARG A 201 -6.35 -6.44 0.80
CA ARG A 201 -6.92 -7.49 -0.07
C ARG A 201 -6.05 -8.73 -0.13
N GLU A 202 -4.72 -8.58 -0.07
CA GLU A 202 -3.82 -9.74 -0.06
C GLU A 202 -4.06 -10.63 1.17
N VAL A 203 -4.26 -10.04 2.34
CA VAL A 203 -4.55 -10.77 3.58
C VAL A 203 -5.85 -11.56 3.44
N LEU A 204 -6.90 -10.91 2.93
CA LEU A 204 -8.22 -11.52 2.71
C LEU A 204 -8.17 -12.63 1.65
N GLU A 205 -7.48 -12.40 0.54
CA GLU A 205 -7.29 -13.37 -0.54
C GLU A 205 -6.52 -14.60 -0.04
N ASN A 206 -5.41 -14.41 0.70
CA ASN A 206 -4.62 -15.50 1.25
C ASN A 206 -5.40 -16.31 2.28
N THR A 207 -6.13 -15.67 3.19
CA THR A 207 -6.97 -16.37 4.17
C THR A 207 -8.09 -17.16 3.48
N SER A 208 -8.71 -16.58 2.46
CA SER A 208 -9.69 -17.31 1.63
C SER A 208 -9.07 -18.49 0.86
N PHE A 209 -7.82 -18.37 0.46
CA PHE A 209 -7.11 -19.43 -0.26
C PHE A 209 -6.73 -20.60 0.65
N TYR A 210 -6.18 -20.33 1.83
CA TYR A 210 -5.78 -21.36 2.80
C TYR A 210 -6.98 -21.90 3.62
N GLY A 211 -8.12 -21.22 3.57
CA GLY A 211 -9.39 -21.63 4.19
C GLY A 211 -9.65 -21.01 5.56
N ASP A 212 -8.62 -20.73 6.34
CA ASP A 212 -8.70 -20.12 7.66
C ASP A 212 -7.43 -19.34 8.02
N ILE A 213 -7.49 -18.58 9.12
CA ILE A 213 -6.38 -17.75 9.60
C ILE A 213 -5.19 -18.60 10.09
N GLU A 214 -5.46 -19.71 10.73
CA GLU A 214 -4.45 -20.63 11.26
C GLU A 214 -3.60 -21.20 10.12
N SER A 215 -4.27 -21.81 9.12
CA SER A 215 -3.62 -22.38 7.94
C SER A 215 -2.81 -21.34 7.16
N THR A 216 -3.28 -20.10 7.12
CA THR A 216 -2.59 -18.98 6.48
C THR A 216 -1.24 -18.72 7.17
N PHE A 217 -1.24 -18.54 8.48
CA PHE A 217 -0.02 -18.21 9.21
C PHE A 217 0.94 -19.41 9.33
N VAL A 218 0.44 -20.64 9.43
CA VAL A 218 1.25 -21.85 9.34
C VAL A 218 1.96 -21.91 7.98
N SER A 219 1.27 -21.61 6.88
CA SER A 219 1.87 -21.60 5.54
C SER A 219 2.96 -20.54 5.35
N LEU A 220 2.90 -19.46 6.15
CA LEU A 220 3.92 -18.42 6.21
C LEU A 220 5.07 -18.77 7.15
N GLY A 221 5.03 -19.94 7.83
CA GLY A 221 6.04 -20.37 8.78
C GLY A 221 5.98 -19.61 10.12
N ALA A 222 4.91 -18.88 10.37
CA ALA A 222 4.74 -18.15 11.63
C ALA A 222 4.49 -19.12 12.80
N LYS A 223 5.03 -18.76 13.96
CA LYS A 223 4.92 -19.56 15.20
C LYS A 223 4.80 -18.63 16.40
N GLN A 224 4.08 -19.07 17.43
CA GLN A 224 4.00 -18.38 18.71
C GLN A 224 3.41 -16.97 18.62
N ILE A 225 2.46 -16.73 17.71
CA ILE A 225 1.75 -15.46 17.62
C ILE A 225 0.84 -15.32 18.85
N ARG A 226 1.07 -14.29 19.65
CA ARG A 226 0.24 -13.94 20.81
C ARG A 226 -0.75 -12.83 20.46
N LYS A 227 -0.29 -11.82 19.73
CA LYS A 227 -1.13 -10.70 19.29
C LYS A 227 -0.94 -10.47 17.81
N LEU A 228 -2.04 -10.55 17.06
CA LEU A 228 -2.09 -10.18 15.65
C LEU A 228 -2.77 -8.83 15.52
N VAL A 229 -2.03 -7.82 15.12
CA VAL A 229 -2.53 -6.45 15.05
C VAL A 229 -2.59 -5.99 13.60
N TYR A 230 -3.79 -5.67 13.13
CA TYR A 230 -4.02 -4.98 11.86
C TYR A 230 -4.28 -3.50 12.13
N LEU A 231 -3.36 -2.65 11.72
CA LEU A 231 -3.49 -1.20 11.77
C LEU A 231 -3.68 -0.66 10.34
N MET A 232 -4.88 -0.23 10.04
CA MET A 232 -5.23 0.40 8.77
C MET A 232 -5.17 1.92 8.92
N VAL A 233 -4.53 2.59 7.98
CA VAL A 233 -4.47 4.06 7.92
C VAL A 233 -4.97 4.51 6.55
N SER A 234 -6.05 5.27 6.53
CA SER A 234 -6.67 5.75 5.29
C SER A 234 -6.96 7.25 5.36
N ALA A 235 -6.51 7.96 4.34
CA ALA A 235 -6.83 9.37 4.12
C ALA A 235 -7.88 9.49 2.99
N GLU A 236 -9.11 9.13 3.29
CA GLU A 236 -10.22 9.18 2.35
C GLU A 236 -10.61 10.63 2.07
N THR A 237 -11.02 10.90 0.81
CA THR A 237 -11.53 12.20 0.41
C THR A 237 -13.04 12.17 0.30
N SER A 238 -13.70 13.27 0.70
CA SER A 238 -15.14 13.45 0.48
C SER A 238 -15.46 13.69 -0.99
N PRO A 239 -16.66 13.31 -1.45
CA PRO A 239 -17.18 13.82 -2.72
C PRO A 239 -17.12 15.35 -2.74
N ASP A 240 -16.67 15.93 -3.86
CA ASP A 240 -16.58 17.37 -4.05
C ASP A 240 -17.99 18.01 -3.95
N PRO A 241 -18.27 18.82 -2.90
CA PRO A 241 -19.59 19.42 -2.72
C PRO A 241 -20.00 20.32 -3.88
N ASP A 242 -19.04 20.93 -4.57
CA ASP A 242 -19.30 21.81 -5.71
C ASP A 242 -19.91 21.08 -6.91
N GLN A 243 -19.76 19.75 -6.97
CA GLN A 243 -20.40 18.94 -8.02
C GLN A 243 -21.93 18.92 -7.90
N TYR A 244 -22.48 19.14 -6.70
CA TYR A 244 -23.93 19.14 -6.48
C TYR A 244 -24.61 20.44 -6.90
N ILE A 245 -23.84 21.53 -7.04
CA ILE A 245 -24.35 22.86 -7.37
C ILE A 245 -24.18 23.23 -8.86
N LEU A 246 -23.62 22.35 -9.67
CA LEU A 246 -23.41 22.63 -11.09
C LEU A 246 -24.69 22.57 -11.87
N ASN A 247 -24.98 23.69 -12.57
CA ASN A 247 -26.08 23.79 -13.52
C ASN A 247 -25.66 23.42 -14.95
N GLU A 248 -24.50 22.75 -15.12
CA GLU A 248 -23.93 22.38 -16.41
C GLU A 248 -23.41 20.94 -16.39
N ILE A 249 -23.31 20.35 -17.56
CA ILE A 249 -22.70 19.01 -17.71
C ILE A 249 -21.22 19.09 -17.35
N PRO A 250 -20.72 18.22 -16.42
CA PRO A 250 -19.31 18.23 -16.04
C PRO A 250 -18.38 17.98 -17.22
N GLY A 251 -17.31 18.77 -17.31
CA GLY A 251 -16.29 18.59 -18.36
C GLY A 251 -15.45 17.31 -18.17
N LEU A 252 -14.75 16.90 -19.24
CA LEU A 252 -14.00 15.64 -19.30
C LEU A 252 -13.04 15.43 -18.11
N MET A 253 -12.32 16.46 -17.66
CA MET A 253 -11.39 16.37 -16.53
C MET A 253 -12.11 15.98 -15.23
N ARG A 254 -13.27 16.56 -14.97
CA ARG A 254 -14.09 16.29 -13.79
C ARG A 254 -14.67 14.87 -13.85
N VAL A 255 -15.17 14.46 -15.01
CA VAL A 255 -15.65 13.08 -15.24
C VAL A 255 -14.50 12.08 -15.05
N SER A 256 -13.32 12.35 -15.58
CA SER A 256 -12.15 11.47 -15.42
C SER A 256 -11.72 11.34 -13.96
N ARG A 257 -11.75 12.42 -13.19
CA ARG A 257 -11.47 12.37 -11.75
C ARG A 257 -12.51 11.50 -11.02
N ALA A 258 -13.79 11.68 -11.30
CA ALA A 258 -14.85 10.88 -10.70
C ALA A 258 -14.71 9.37 -11.02
N LEU A 259 -14.28 9.01 -12.23
CA LEU A 259 -14.00 7.62 -12.62
C LEU A 259 -12.84 6.98 -11.82
N ILE A 260 -11.94 7.81 -11.28
CA ILE A 260 -10.85 7.38 -10.39
C ILE A 260 -11.34 7.28 -8.95
N ASP A 261 -11.99 8.34 -8.46
CA ASP A 261 -12.35 8.49 -7.05
C ASP A 261 -13.49 7.54 -6.62
N ILE A 262 -14.48 7.30 -7.49
CA ILE A 262 -15.63 6.42 -7.20
C ILE A 262 -15.17 5.00 -6.83
N PRO A 263 -14.39 4.28 -7.66
CA PRO A 263 -13.96 2.93 -7.29
C PRO A 263 -13.01 2.92 -6.10
N ILE A 264 -12.11 3.89 -5.97
CA ILE A 264 -11.18 3.98 -4.83
C ILE A 264 -11.97 4.06 -3.52
N ASN A 265 -12.88 5.03 -3.39
CA ASN A 265 -13.65 5.23 -2.17
C ASN A 265 -14.57 4.04 -1.88
N ARG A 266 -15.26 3.52 -2.90
CA ARG A 266 -16.15 2.37 -2.72
C ARG A 266 -15.40 1.12 -2.27
N TYR A 267 -14.29 0.80 -2.92
CA TYR A 267 -13.49 -0.38 -2.56
C TYR A 267 -12.80 -0.23 -1.20
N SER A 268 -12.44 0.98 -0.78
CA SER A 268 -11.90 1.23 0.55
C SER A 268 -12.92 0.86 1.63
N THR A 269 -14.13 1.39 1.54
CA THR A 269 -15.22 1.08 2.48
C THR A 269 -15.51 -0.43 2.54
N ASP A 270 -15.71 -1.05 1.37
CA ASP A 270 -16.01 -2.48 1.29
C ASP A 270 -14.87 -3.34 1.88
N THR A 271 -13.60 -2.94 1.68
CA THR A 271 -12.43 -3.65 2.22
C THR A 271 -12.34 -3.53 3.73
N VAL A 272 -12.56 -2.35 4.30
CA VAL A 272 -12.55 -2.13 5.76
C VAL A 272 -13.65 -2.94 6.43
N GLU A 273 -14.89 -2.89 5.91
CA GLU A 273 -16.01 -3.65 6.47
C GLU A 273 -15.79 -5.17 6.36
N PHE A 274 -15.22 -5.63 5.25
CA PHE A 274 -14.90 -7.05 5.09
C PHE A 274 -13.77 -7.49 6.03
N MET A 275 -12.77 -6.64 6.28
CA MET A 275 -11.73 -6.89 7.28
C MET A 275 -12.31 -7.00 8.70
N LYS A 276 -13.19 -6.07 9.10
CA LYS A 276 -13.87 -6.13 10.42
C LYS A 276 -14.61 -7.46 10.59
N GLN A 277 -15.41 -7.85 9.60
CA GLN A 277 -16.16 -9.12 9.62
C GLN A 277 -15.22 -10.34 9.65
N SER A 278 -14.14 -10.31 8.88
CA SER A 278 -13.15 -11.40 8.84
C SER A 278 -12.44 -11.56 10.19
N VAL A 279 -12.07 -10.46 10.84
CA VAL A 279 -11.43 -10.51 12.16
C VAL A 279 -12.36 -11.12 13.21
N GLU A 280 -13.64 -10.77 13.21
CA GLU A 280 -14.61 -11.41 14.11
C GLU A 280 -14.71 -12.93 13.88
N GLN A 281 -14.74 -13.34 12.62
CA GLN A 281 -14.72 -14.76 12.26
C GLN A 281 -13.41 -15.44 12.70
N TRP A 282 -12.27 -14.82 12.51
CA TRP A 282 -10.97 -15.35 12.90
C TRP A 282 -10.82 -15.46 14.42
N ARG A 283 -11.31 -14.49 15.18
CA ARG A 283 -11.38 -14.57 16.65
C ARG A 283 -12.19 -15.81 17.08
N ALA A 284 -13.34 -16.03 16.46
CA ALA A 284 -14.17 -17.20 16.74
C ALA A 284 -13.46 -18.52 16.38
N GLN A 285 -12.72 -18.57 15.28
CA GLN A 285 -11.91 -19.74 14.89
C GLN A 285 -10.81 -20.03 15.91
N LEU A 286 -10.08 -18.99 16.37
CA LEU A 286 -9.03 -19.16 17.39
C LEU A 286 -9.58 -19.74 18.72
N LEU A 287 -10.78 -19.33 19.13
CA LEU A 287 -11.43 -19.86 20.34
C LEU A 287 -11.87 -21.31 20.21
N GLN A 288 -12.22 -21.77 19.00
CA GLN A 288 -12.73 -23.11 18.74
C GLN A 288 -11.65 -24.13 18.33
N ARG A 289 -10.39 -23.70 18.25
CA ARG A 289 -9.31 -24.58 17.77
C ARG A 289 -9.06 -25.77 18.71
N PRO A 290 -8.73 -26.97 18.17
CA PRO A 290 -8.37 -28.14 18.97
C PRO A 290 -7.06 -27.91 19.74
N GLN A 291 -6.99 -28.33 20.98
CA GLN A 291 -5.77 -28.34 21.76
C GLN A 291 -4.81 -29.44 21.26
N GLY A 292 -3.50 -29.18 21.28
CA GLY A 292 -2.48 -30.18 20.99
C GLY A 292 -2.13 -30.36 19.50
N VAL A 293 -2.66 -29.50 18.60
CA VAL A 293 -2.26 -29.44 17.19
C VAL A 293 -1.18 -28.36 17.03
N GLU A 294 -0.21 -28.57 16.12
CA GLU A 294 0.77 -27.52 15.76
C GLU A 294 0.02 -26.27 15.28
N SER A 295 0.25 -25.15 15.96
CA SER A 295 -0.46 -23.89 15.75
C SER A 295 0.53 -22.74 15.54
N ALA A 296 0.18 -21.83 14.64
CA ALA A 296 0.87 -20.56 14.50
C ALA A 296 0.60 -19.63 15.70
N PHE A 297 -0.52 -19.80 16.40
CA PHE A 297 -0.97 -18.95 17.49
C PHE A 297 -0.85 -19.64 18.87
N THR A 298 -0.52 -18.88 19.89
CA THR A 298 -0.54 -19.34 21.27
C THR A 298 -1.97 -19.55 21.80
N SER A 299 -2.14 -20.22 22.93
CA SER A 299 -3.48 -20.47 23.49
C SER A 299 -4.22 -19.21 23.91
N ASP A 300 -3.50 -18.16 24.23
CA ASP A 300 -3.96 -16.84 24.66
C ASP A 300 -3.90 -15.79 23.52
N ALA A 301 -3.78 -16.24 22.28
CA ALA A 301 -3.68 -15.34 21.15
C ALA A 301 -4.97 -14.53 20.93
N ASP A 302 -4.81 -13.26 20.59
CA ASP A 302 -5.90 -12.36 20.23
C ASP A 302 -5.57 -11.56 18.97
N ILE A 303 -6.61 -11.04 18.29
CA ILE A 303 -6.52 -10.26 17.07
C ILE A 303 -7.08 -8.86 17.34
N TYR A 304 -6.39 -7.84 16.88
CA TYR A 304 -6.77 -6.44 17.00
C TYR A 304 -6.92 -5.85 15.60
N ILE A 305 -7.98 -5.07 15.40
CA ILE A 305 -8.21 -4.31 14.16
C ILE A 305 -8.41 -2.85 14.52
N ILE A 306 -7.46 -2.02 14.11
CA ILE A 306 -7.40 -0.59 14.41
C ILE A 306 -7.59 0.14 13.10
N ASN A 307 -8.55 1.09 13.06
CA ASN A 307 -8.88 1.85 11.85
C ASN A 307 -8.66 3.34 12.06
N VAL A 308 -7.56 3.85 11.54
CA VAL A 308 -7.23 5.29 11.54
C VAL A 308 -7.74 5.87 10.24
N SER A 309 -8.98 6.33 10.23
CA SER A 309 -9.68 6.93 9.08
C SER A 309 -10.47 8.15 9.52
N PHE A 310 -10.60 9.14 8.64
CA PHE A 310 -11.44 10.31 8.92
C PHE A 310 -12.90 9.94 9.12
N THR A 311 -13.36 8.81 8.56
CA THR A 311 -14.73 8.31 8.76
C THR A 311 -15.03 7.92 10.22
N GLU A 312 -14.01 7.68 11.05
CA GLU A 312 -14.14 7.36 12.47
C GLU A 312 -14.15 8.61 13.38
N MET A 313 -14.11 9.82 12.81
CA MET A 313 -14.18 11.05 13.59
C MET A 313 -15.58 11.34 14.10
N GLU A 314 -15.68 11.70 15.39
CA GLU A 314 -16.95 12.11 16.01
C GLU A 314 -17.38 13.54 15.61
N ASP A 315 -16.39 14.44 15.41
CA ASP A 315 -16.65 15.80 14.94
C ASP A 315 -16.83 15.83 13.42
N LEU A 316 -18.08 15.90 12.98
CA LEU A 316 -18.44 15.90 11.57
C LEU A 316 -17.95 17.16 10.81
N GLN A 317 -17.71 18.29 11.50
CA GLN A 317 -17.19 19.50 10.85
C GLN A 317 -15.69 19.33 10.55
N GLU A 318 -14.94 18.83 11.51
CA GLU A 318 -13.51 18.56 11.33
C GLU A 318 -13.32 17.38 10.34
N GLN A 319 -14.15 16.35 10.40
CA GLN A 319 -14.17 15.27 9.41
C GLN A 319 -14.32 15.82 7.99
N ALA A 320 -15.34 16.63 7.76
CA ALA A 320 -15.59 17.23 6.44
C ALA A 320 -14.42 18.12 5.99
N ARG A 321 -13.82 18.87 6.91
CA ARG A 321 -12.65 19.71 6.62
C ARG A 321 -11.44 18.91 6.15
N LEU A 322 -11.11 17.82 6.83
CA LEU A 322 -9.98 16.94 6.49
C LEU A 322 -10.25 16.17 5.20
N MET A 323 -11.46 15.64 5.02
CA MET A 323 -11.85 14.91 3.81
C MET A 323 -11.91 15.81 2.56
N ASN A 324 -11.98 17.13 2.71
CA ASN A 324 -11.90 18.10 1.62
C ASN A 324 -10.47 18.50 1.25
N ILE A 325 -9.44 18.03 1.98
CA ILE A 325 -8.05 18.23 1.57
C ILE A 325 -7.80 17.42 0.28
N PRO A 326 -7.40 18.08 -0.82
CA PRO A 326 -7.27 17.41 -2.10
C PRO A 326 -6.09 16.44 -2.12
N THR A 327 -6.24 15.32 -2.80
CA THR A 327 -5.12 14.42 -3.12
C THR A 327 -4.24 15.08 -4.18
N ASN A 328 -3.13 15.67 -3.73
CA ASN A 328 -2.14 16.33 -4.57
C ASN A 328 -0.72 16.17 -4.01
N LEU A 329 0.25 16.70 -4.74
CA LEU A 329 1.67 16.67 -4.35
C LEU A 329 2.15 18.01 -3.74
N ALA A 330 1.23 18.85 -3.28
CA ALA A 330 1.54 20.18 -2.73
C ALA A 330 0.55 20.57 -1.64
N LEU A 331 0.79 20.11 -0.43
CA LEU A 331 0.05 20.57 0.75
C LEU A 331 0.68 21.83 1.32
N ASN A 332 -0.13 22.71 1.88
CA ASN A 332 0.38 23.84 2.68
C ASN A 332 0.69 23.39 4.12
N GLY A 333 1.43 24.22 4.85
CA GLY A 333 1.87 23.87 6.21
C GLY A 333 0.72 23.60 7.19
N GLU A 334 -0.38 24.37 7.09
CA GLU A 334 -1.57 24.19 7.93
C GLU A 334 -2.24 22.86 7.67
N GLN A 335 -2.37 22.45 6.40
CA GLN A 335 -2.91 21.14 6.04
C GLN A 335 -2.05 19.98 6.58
N VAL A 336 -0.74 20.12 6.48
CA VAL A 336 0.19 19.10 7.04
C VAL A 336 0.01 18.98 8.55
N ASP A 337 -0.03 20.12 9.28
CA ASP A 337 -0.21 20.12 10.73
C ASP A 337 -1.55 19.49 11.14
N HIS A 338 -2.63 19.82 10.44
CA HIS A 338 -3.96 19.23 10.70
C HIS A 338 -3.98 17.73 10.48
N LEU A 339 -3.37 17.24 9.38
CA LEU A 339 -3.31 15.81 9.08
C LEU A 339 -2.49 15.04 10.13
N LEU A 340 -1.36 15.58 10.56
CA LEU A 340 -0.54 14.98 11.62
C LEU A 340 -1.28 14.90 12.95
N GLN A 341 -1.99 15.96 13.33
CA GLN A 341 -2.79 16.01 14.56
C GLN A 341 -3.97 15.04 14.49
N ALA A 342 -4.70 15.01 13.37
CA ALA A 342 -5.85 14.14 13.17
C ALA A 342 -5.45 12.65 13.24
N GLY A 343 -4.36 12.25 12.56
CA GLY A 343 -3.88 10.89 12.62
C GLY A 343 -3.52 10.44 14.04
N ALA A 344 -2.81 11.29 14.80
CA ALA A 344 -2.46 11.02 16.18
C ALA A 344 -3.70 10.95 17.10
N GLN A 345 -4.69 11.81 16.88
CA GLN A 345 -5.94 11.82 17.65
C GLN A 345 -6.79 10.58 17.37
N LEU A 346 -6.98 10.24 16.09
CA LEU A 346 -7.75 9.06 15.67
C LEU A 346 -7.16 7.78 16.26
N LEU A 347 -5.83 7.61 16.19
CA LEU A 347 -5.18 6.45 16.79
C LEU A 347 -5.40 6.37 18.32
N ARG A 348 -5.23 7.49 19.04
CA ARG A 348 -5.41 7.51 20.50
C ARG A 348 -6.86 7.24 20.91
N ASN A 349 -7.83 7.65 20.10
CA ASN A 349 -9.25 7.51 20.39
C ASN A 349 -9.82 6.15 19.94
N ASP A 350 -9.09 5.39 19.11
CA ASP A 350 -9.53 4.08 18.66
C ASP A 350 -9.62 3.09 19.83
N LYS A 351 -10.77 2.46 19.98
CA LYS A 351 -11.07 1.56 21.12
C LYS A 351 -10.23 0.28 21.12
N GLU A 352 -9.95 -0.25 19.92
CA GLU A 352 -9.11 -1.44 19.77
C GLU A 352 -7.64 -1.12 20.07
N PHE A 353 -7.16 0.06 19.69
CA PHE A 353 -5.84 0.53 20.09
C PHE A 353 -5.72 0.69 21.61
N GLN A 354 -6.71 1.29 22.25
CA GLN A 354 -6.74 1.42 23.71
C GLN A 354 -6.81 0.05 24.40
N ARG A 355 -7.55 -0.91 23.85
CA ARG A 355 -7.60 -2.30 24.33
C ARG A 355 -6.22 -2.95 24.22
N LEU A 356 -5.58 -2.86 23.03
CA LEU A 356 -4.22 -3.36 22.82
C LEU A 356 -3.22 -2.80 23.82
N MET A 357 -3.27 -1.49 24.08
CA MET A 357 -2.34 -0.83 25.01
C MET A 357 -2.54 -1.29 26.44
N ARG A 358 -3.79 -1.54 26.89
CA ARG A 358 -4.06 -2.11 28.21
C ARG A 358 -3.50 -3.53 28.33
N ASP A 359 -3.79 -4.38 27.33
CA ASP A 359 -3.37 -5.78 27.33
C ASP A 359 -1.84 -5.92 27.32
N LEU A 360 -1.14 -5.04 26.57
CA LEU A 360 0.33 -4.97 26.59
C LEU A 360 0.90 -4.50 27.92
N ALA A 361 0.23 -3.56 28.60
CA ALA A 361 0.66 -3.07 29.90
C ALA A 361 0.48 -4.14 30.99
N GLU A 362 -0.62 -4.90 30.95
CA GLU A 362 -0.87 -6.02 31.86
C GLU A 362 0.19 -7.13 31.68
N GLU A 363 0.54 -7.46 30.44
CA GLU A 363 1.59 -8.45 30.15
C GLU A 363 2.96 -8.00 30.65
N ALA A 364 3.32 -6.74 30.46
CA ALA A 364 4.57 -6.19 30.95
C ALA A 364 4.66 -6.21 32.49
N ALA A 365 3.52 -6.04 33.17
CA ALA A 365 3.45 -6.12 34.63
C ALA A 365 3.64 -7.56 35.16
N VAL A 366 3.17 -8.57 34.39
CA VAL A 366 3.30 -9.99 34.77
C VAL A 366 4.69 -10.55 34.43
N HIS A 367 5.29 -10.06 33.36
CA HIS A 367 6.61 -10.47 32.86
C HIS A 367 7.54 -9.27 32.70
N PRO A 368 8.04 -8.68 33.82
CA PRO A 368 9.00 -7.58 33.72
C PRO A 368 10.23 -8.06 32.95
N SER A 369 10.59 -7.32 31.90
CA SER A 369 11.82 -7.58 31.14
C SER A 369 13.03 -7.53 32.09
N PRO A 370 14.00 -8.44 31.98
CA PRO A 370 15.18 -8.48 32.85
C PRO A 370 16.09 -7.27 32.73
#